data_a4c19667f2ca531971da8eef0a6c2c0f
#
_entry.id   a4c19667f2ca531971da8eef0a6c2c0f
#
_cell.length_a   1.000
_cell.length_b   1.000
_cell.length_c   1.000
_cell.angle_alpha   90.00
_cell.angle_beta   90.00
_cell.angle_gamma   90.00
#
_symmetry.space_group_name_H-M   'P 1'
#
loop_
_entity.id
_entity.type
_entity.pdbx_description
1 polymer ?
#
loop_
_entity_poly.entity_id
_entity_poly.type
_entity_poly.pdbx_seq_one_letter_code
_entity_poly.pdbx_strand_id
1 'polypeptide(L)'
;MQWLKSVIRACLEWLESGLDRVCGPTLNPLTQLGALGWFQFWLIAASGIYLFIFFDTGVTQAYSSIEAISTSQWWAGGILRSIHRYASDGLVLVTFVHMLREFAMDRMRGRRWFAWVTGLILIGFIYVCGITGYWMVWDQLAQYVALSTSRWLDALPIFAEPISRNFLSNAELSGRFFTLMVFLHIAAPLLMLLFMWVHIQRYNYALVNPALKLMIGTGAGFLLLSLVSPALSQAPANLDQIASTVGLDWFYLAFYPLMDRIGATGLWWLVL
;
A
#
# COMPACT_ATOMS: atom_id res chain seq x y z
N MET A 1 24.70 2.01 15.08
CA MET A 1 23.39 2.67 14.97
C MET A 1 23.47 4.19 14.84
N GLN A 2 24.30 4.89 15.63
CA GLN A 2 24.48 6.37 15.51
C GLN A 2 25.06 6.78 14.14
N TRP A 3 26.07 6.07 13.65
CA TRP A 3 26.66 6.33 12.33
C TRP A 3 25.60 6.20 11.20
N LEU A 4 24.76 5.16 11.20
CA LEU A 4 23.69 4.99 10.21
C LEU A 4 22.71 6.16 10.22
N LYS A 5 22.29 6.61 11.42
CA LYS A 5 21.43 7.79 11.56
C LYS A 5 22.08 9.05 10.99
N SER A 6 23.38 9.27 11.25
CA SER A 6 24.07 10.47 10.75
C SER A 6 24.18 10.45 9.23
N VAL A 7 24.43 9.30 8.61
CA VAL A 7 24.48 9.18 7.15
C VAL A 7 23.11 9.43 6.51
N ILE A 8 22.05 8.80 7.02
CA ILE A 8 20.68 9.00 6.51
C ILE A 8 20.27 10.46 6.69
N ARG A 9 20.56 11.05 7.83
CA ARG A 9 20.28 12.45 8.13
C ARG A 9 20.98 13.40 7.16
N ALA A 10 22.29 13.23 6.94
CA ALA A 10 23.05 14.05 6.01
C ALA A 10 22.50 13.94 4.57
N CYS A 11 22.13 12.73 4.14
CA CYS A 11 21.50 12.51 2.84
C CYS A 11 20.15 13.25 2.72
N LEU A 12 19.29 13.15 3.73
CA LEU A 12 18.00 13.82 3.75
C LEU A 12 18.15 15.36 3.77
N GLU A 13 19.06 15.89 4.59
CA GLU A 13 19.34 17.34 4.66
C GLU A 13 19.89 17.88 3.34
N TRP A 14 20.73 17.09 2.65
CA TRP A 14 21.20 17.44 1.31
C TRP A 14 20.06 17.48 0.28
N LEU A 15 19.17 16.47 0.29
CA LEU A 15 17.99 16.44 -0.58
C LEU A 15 17.02 17.59 -0.27
N GLU A 16 16.73 17.84 1.02
CA GLU A 16 15.88 18.97 1.46
C GLU A 16 16.43 20.29 0.95
N SER A 17 17.74 20.54 1.12
CA SER A 17 18.37 21.78 0.65
C SER A 17 18.37 21.92 -0.87
N GLY A 18 18.45 20.81 -1.61
CA GLY A 18 18.29 20.77 -3.06
C GLY A 18 16.88 21.18 -3.50
N LEU A 19 15.88 20.57 -2.88
CA LEU A 19 14.46 20.86 -3.15
C LEU A 19 14.08 22.29 -2.73
N ASP A 20 14.61 22.81 -1.63
CA ASP A 20 14.37 24.20 -1.19
C ASP A 20 14.86 25.22 -2.22
N ARG A 21 15.97 24.90 -2.92
CA ARG A 21 16.48 25.78 -4.01
C ARG A 21 15.59 25.73 -5.26
N VAL A 22 14.95 24.60 -5.54
CA VAL A 22 14.13 24.41 -6.76
C VAL A 22 12.70 24.89 -6.56
N CYS A 23 12.04 24.49 -5.48
CA CYS A 23 10.62 24.76 -5.26
C CYS A 23 10.33 25.70 -4.08
N GLY A 24 11.36 26.06 -3.32
CA GLY A 24 11.24 26.82 -2.08
C GLY A 24 10.82 25.98 -0.88
N PRO A 25 11.14 26.45 0.36
CA PRO A 25 10.92 25.66 1.58
C PRO A 25 9.43 25.38 1.87
N THR A 26 8.53 26.22 1.39
CA THR A 26 7.08 26.05 1.58
C THR A 26 6.47 24.96 0.68
N LEU A 27 7.16 24.58 -0.39
CA LEU A 27 6.70 23.55 -1.35
C LEU A 27 7.60 22.30 -1.32
N ASN A 28 8.52 22.22 -0.39
CA ASN A 28 9.39 21.07 -0.23
C ASN A 28 8.57 19.85 0.28
N PRO A 29 8.44 18.77 -0.52
CA PRO A 29 7.64 17.60 -0.12
C PRO A 29 8.25 16.86 1.08
N LEU A 30 9.59 16.86 1.25
CA LEU A 30 10.26 16.18 2.35
C LEU A 30 9.93 16.77 3.72
N THR A 31 9.57 18.05 3.78
CA THR A 31 9.13 18.71 5.03
C THR A 31 7.65 18.46 5.33
N GLN A 32 6.87 17.97 4.38
CA GLN A 32 5.43 17.78 4.45
C GLN A 32 4.97 16.31 4.28
N LEU A 33 5.87 15.35 4.49
CA LEU A 33 5.60 13.92 4.23
C LEU A 33 4.35 13.40 4.95
N GLY A 34 4.16 13.70 6.23
CA GLY A 34 2.97 13.27 6.97
C GLY A 34 1.67 13.83 6.38
N ALA A 35 1.69 15.11 6.00
CA ALA A 35 0.54 15.77 5.36
C ALA A 35 0.28 15.22 3.94
N LEU A 36 1.34 14.90 3.18
CA LEU A 36 1.21 14.23 1.89
C LEU A 36 0.60 12.84 2.02
N GLY A 37 1.00 12.06 3.03
CA GLY A 37 0.39 10.76 3.32
C GLY A 37 -1.10 10.89 3.64
N TRP A 38 -1.48 11.89 4.44
CA TRP A 38 -2.89 12.20 4.71
C TRP A 38 -3.67 12.57 3.45
N PHE A 39 -3.13 13.41 2.59
CA PHE A 39 -3.75 13.77 1.31
C PHE A 39 -3.92 12.56 0.38
N GLN A 40 -2.89 11.74 0.25
CA GLN A 40 -2.94 10.52 -0.57
C GLN A 40 -3.95 9.50 -0.03
N PHE A 41 -4.06 9.35 1.29
CA PHE A 41 -5.10 8.53 1.91
C PHE A 41 -6.51 8.93 1.43
N TRP A 42 -6.82 10.22 1.37
CA TRP A 42 -8.13 10.69 0.90
C TRP A 42 -8.33 10.48 -0.59
N LEU A 43 -7.29 10.59 -1.41
CA LEU A 43 -7.37 10.23 -2.83
C LEU A 43 -7.68 8.73 -3.01
N ILE A 44 -7.01 7.87 -2.23
CA ILE A 44 -7.24 6.42 -2.22
C ILE A 44 -8.67 6.11 -1.75
N ALA A 45 -9.11 6.72 -0.66
CA ALA A 45 -10.45 6.50 -0.14
C ALA A 45 -11.53 6.91 -1.14
N ALA A 46 -11.43 8.11 -1.73
CA ALA A 46 -12.40 8.61 -2.70
C ALA A 46 -12.46 7.73 -3.97
N SER A 47 -11.29 7.38 -4.53
CA SER A 47 -11.23 6.48 -5.69
C SER A 47 -11.70 5.07 -5.34
N GLY A 48 -11.36 4.56 -4.14
CA GLY A 48 -11.79 3.25 -3.67
C GLY A 48 -13.31 3.12 -3.50
N ILE A 49 -13.99 4.18 -3.02
CA ILE A 49 -15.46 4.21 -2.94
C ILE A 49 -16.07 4.06 -4.33
N TYR A 50 -15.55 4.79 -5.34
CA TYR A 50 -16.02 4.64 -6.70
C TYR A 50 -15.83 3.21 -7.23
N LEU A 51 -14.62 2.65 -7.04
CA LEU A 51 -14.34 1.29 -7.46
C LEU A 51 -15.28 0.28 -6.81
N PHE A 52 -15.55 0.43 -5.52
CA PHE A 52 -16.44 -0.47 -4.77
C PHE A 52 -17.89 -0.47 -5.29
N ILE A 53 -18.38 0.66 -5.80
CA ILE A 53 -19.75 0.75 -6.38
C ILE A 53 -19.93 -0.19 -7.58
N PHE A 54 -18.88 -0.39 -8.38
CA PHE A 54 -18.91 -1.17 -9.61
C PHE A 54 -18.20 -2.52 -9.52
N PHE A 55 -17.66 -2.85 -8.35
CA PHE A 55 -16.95 -4.10 -8.11
C PHE A 55 -17.91 -5.21 -7.70
N ASP A 56 -17.90 -6.31 -8.45
CA ASP A 56 -18.66 -7.52 -8.11
C ASP A 56 -17.80 -8.48 -7.28
N THR A 57 -18.26 -8.76 -6.05
CA THR A 57 -17.56 -9.63 -5.13
C THR A 57 -17.77 -11.08 -5.50
N GLY A 58 -16.69 -11.80 -5.77
CA GLY A 58 -16.74 -13.25 -6.04
C GLY A 58 -15.60 -13.71 -6.92
N VAL A 59 -15.28 -14.99 -6.83
CA VAL A 59 -14.17 -15.60 -7.57
C VAL A 59 -14.34 -15.47 -9.08
N THR A 60 -15.57 -15.63 -9.55
CA THR A 60 -15.90 -15.64 -10.98
C THR A 60 -16.17 -14.26 -11.55
N GLN A 61 -16.59 -13.30 -10.72
CA GLN A 61 -17.01 -11.97 -11.16
C GLN A 61 -15.94 -10.89 -10.92
N ALA A 62 -15.06 -11.06 -9.93
CA ALA A 62 -14.10 -10.05 -9.53
C ALA A 62 -13.25 -9.54 -10.70
N TYR A 63 -12.61 -10.47 -11.43
CA TYR A 63 -11.77 -10.11 -12.57
C TYR A 63 -12.56 -9.37 -13.66
N SER A 64 -13.72 -9.91 -14.06
CA SER A 64 -14.54 -9.32 -15.13
C SER A 64 -15.10 -7.95 -14.74
N SER A 65 -15.48 -7.73 -13.47
CA SER A 65 -15.94 -6.43 -13.00
C SER A 65 -14.82 -5.38 -13.01
N ILE A 66 -13.60 -5.74 -12.61
CA ILE A 66 -12.42 -4.87 -12.67
C ILE A 66 -12.06 -4.52 -14.11
N GLU A 67 -12.16 -5.49 -15.04
CA GLU A 67 -11.93 -5.25 -16.46
C GLU A 67 -13.03 -4.34 -17.06
N ALA A 68 -14.29 -4.52 -16.67
CA ALA A 68 -15.37 -3.62 -17.08
C ALA A 68 -15.16 -2.17 -16.60
N ILE A 69 -14.72 -1.99 -15.35
CA ILE A 69 -14.34 -0.68 -14.81
C ILE A 69 -13.22 -0.04 -15.64
N SER A 70 -12.23 -0.83 -16.05
CA SER A 70 -11.03 -0.34 -16.75
C SER A 70 -11.29 -0.04 -18.23
N THR A 71 -12.13 -0.83 -18.90
CA THR A 71 -12.35 -0.76 -20.36
C THR A 71 -13.64 -0.03 -20.72
N SER A 72 -14.78 -0.44 -20.15
CA SER A 72 -16.08 0.14 -20.48
C SER A 72 -16.28 1.53 -19.88
N GLN A 73 -15.63 1.80 -18.74
CA GLN A 73 -15.67 3.09 -18.04
C GLN A 73 -14.27 3.74 -18.00
N TRP A 74 -13.46 3.56 -19.04
CA TRP A 74 -12.04 3.99 -19.03
C TRP A 74 -11.84 5.46 -18.62
N TRP A 75 -12.74 6.35 -19.03
CA TRP A 75 -12.69 7.80 -18.80
C TRP A 75 -12.93 8.20 -17.31
N ALA A 76 -13.56 7.34 -16.51
CA ALA A 76 -13.77 7.54 -15.08
C ALA A 76 -13.19 6.37 -14.29
N GLY A 77 -13.73 5.16 -14.48
CA GLY A 77 -13.34 3.96 -13.75
C GLY A 77 -11.87 3.57 -13.97
N GLY A 78 -11.40 3.57 -15.21
CA GLY A 78 -10.00 3.29 -15.55
C GLY A 78 -9.03 4.31 -14.95
N ILE A 79 -9.37 5.61 -15.02
CA ILE A 79 -8.59 6.68 -14.42
C ILE A 79 -8.59 6.55 -12.88
N LEU A 80 -9.75 6.37 -12.26
CA LEU A 80 -9.85 6.26 -10.80
C LEU A 80 -9.18 4.99 -10.27
N ARG A 81 -9.24 3.87 -11.00
CA ARG A 81 -8.48 2.66 -10.70
C ARG A 81 -6.97 2.94 -10.69
N SER A 82 -6.49 3.64 -11.70
CA SER A 82 -5.08 4.01 -11.82
C SER A 82 -4.66 4.99 -10.72
N ILE A 83 -5.48 6.00 -10.40
CA ILE A 83 -5.22 6.92 -9.28
C ILE A 83 -5.19 6.15 -7.96
N HIS A 84 -6.14 5.22 -7.73
CA HIS A 84 -6.18 4.38 -6.53
C HIS A 84 -4.87 3.60 -6.38
N ARG A 85 -4.39 2.99 -7.46
CA ARG A 85 -3.14 2.25 -7.50
C ARG A 85 -1.94 3.15 -7.23
N TYR A 86 -1.75 4.22 -8.01
CA TYR A 86 -0.58 5.09 -7.90
C TYR A 86 -0.54 5.90 -6.60
N ALA A 87 -1.69 6.34 -6.10
CA ALA A 87 -1.75 6.98 -4.79
C ALA A 87 -1.42 6.01 -3.66
N SER A 88 -1.77 4.72 -3.78
CA SER A 88 -1.38 3.68 -2.82
C SER A 88 0.13 3.45 -2.80
N ASP A 89 0.76 3.35 -3.98
CA ASP A 89 2.21 3.25 -4.10
C ASP A 89 2.90 4.50 -3.54
N GLY A 90 2.37 5.68 -3.87
CA GLY A 90 2.83 6.95 -3.33
C GLY A 90 2.71 7.03 -1.80
N LEU A 91 1.63 6.52 -1.22
CA LEU A 91 1.43 6.47 0.24
C LEU A 91 2.48 5.59 0.92
N VAL A 92 2.77 4.41 0.35
CA VAL A 92 3.85 3.53 0.87
C VAL A 92 5.18 4.25 0.83
N LEU A 93 5.54 4.88 -0.31
CA LEU A 93 6.80 5.60 -0.46
C LEU A 93 6.92 6.76 0.53
N VAL A 94 5.89 7.60 0.61
CA VAL A 94 5.86 8.77 1.49
C VAL A 94 5.94 8.34 2.95
N THR A 95 5.22 7.30 3.35
CA THR A 95 5.23 6.78 4.73
C THR A 95 6.59 6.20 5.09
N PHE A 96 7.22 5.46 4.17
CA PHE A 96 8.55 4.91 4.37
C PHE A 96 9.61 6.00 4.53
N VAL A 97 9.61 7.02 3.65
CA VAL A 97 10.53 8.16 3.75
C VAL A 97 10.25 8.97 5.03
N HIS A 98 8.97 9.14 5.41
CA HIS A 98 8.58 9.77 6.68
C HIS A 98 9.15 9.02 7.88
N MET A 99 9.01 7.71 7.92
CA MET A 99 9.57 6.86 8.97
C MET A 99 11.09 6.99 9.03
N LEU A 100 11.80 6.91 7.89
CA LEU A 100 13.26 7.06 7.83
C LEU A 100 13.70 8.45 8.34
N ARG A 101 12.97 9.50 7.98
CA ARG A 101 13.26 10.86 8.44
C ARG A 101 13.10 10.99 9.95
N GLU A 102 12.00 10.49 10.51
CA GLU A 102 11.77 10.52 11.96
C GLU A 102 12.82 9.68 12.72
N PHE A 103 13.25 8.53 12.15
CA PHE A 103 14.34 7.72 12.67
C PHE A 103 15.69 8.46 12.66
N ALA A 104 16.05 9.06 11.53
CA ALA A 104 17.32 9.79 11.36
C ALA A 104 17.42 11.00 12.29
N MET A 105 16.28 11.68 12.53
CA MET A 105 16.17 12.81 13.45
C MET A 105 16.05 12.41 14.93
N ASP A 106 16.22 11.14 15.26
CA ASP A 106 16.10 10.55 16.62
C ASP A 106 14.77 10.85 17.32
N ARG A 107 13.69 10.94 16.54
CA ARG A 107 12.36 11.29 17.04
C ARG A 107 11.51 10.09 17.49
N MET A 108 12.11 8.91 17.58
CA MET A 108 11.47 7.69 18.08
C MET A 108 11.47 7.57 19.61
N ARG A 109 12.04 8.55 20.34
CA ARG A 109 12.21 8.54 21.80
C ARG A 109 11.56 9.76 22.47
N GLY A 110 11.51 9.72 23.79
CA GLY A 110 10.99 10.83 24.59
C GLY A 110 9.51 11.09 24.33
N ARG A 111 9.11 12.34 24.13
CA ARG A 111 7.70 12.72 23.94
C ARG A 111 7.07 12.16 22.67
N ARG A 112 7.88 11.71 21.69
CA ARG A 112 7.40 11.21 20.38
C ARG A 112 7.36 9.70 20.25
N TRP A 113 7.75 8.94 21.29
CA TRP A 113 7.77 7.47 21.24
C TRP A 113 6.42 6.89 20.85
N PHE A 114 5.33 7.46 21.37
CA PHE A 114 3.98 6.97 21.07
C PHE A 114 3.57 7.24 19.61
N ALA A 115 3.95 8.40 19.06
CA ALA A 115 3.76 8.68 17.64
C ALA A 115 4.57 7.71 16.76
N TRP A 116 5.78 7.33 17.19
CA TRP A 116 6.57 6.30 16.52
C TRP A 116 5.84 4.95 16.50
N VAL A 117 5.34 4.48 17.64
CA VAL A 117 4.61 3.20 17.75
C VAL A 117 3.34 3.21 16.89
N THR A 118 2.54 4.28 16.97
CA THR A 118 1.33 4.40 16.13
C THR A 118 1.66 4.48 14.65
N GLY A 119 2.80 5.09 14.27
CA GLY A 119 3.31 5.10 12.91
C GLY A 119 3.64 3.70 12.38
N LEU A 120 4.27 2.84 13.20
CA LEU A 120 4.53 1.44 12.83
C LEU A 120 3.23 0.64 12.63
N ILE A 121 2.24 0.87 13.49
CA ILE A 121 0.90 0.24 13.33
C ILE A 121 0.27 0.69 12.01
N LEU A 122 0.36 1.98 11.65
CA LEU A 122 -0.15 2.50 10.39
C LEU A 122 0.52 1.85 9.18
N ILE A 123 1.83 1.60 9.22
CA ILE A 123 2.53 0.84 8.17
C ILE A 123 1.94 -0.57 8.04
N GLY A 124 1.67 -1.25 9.15
CA GLY A 124 1.00 -2.55 9.13
C GLY A 124 -0.35 -2.51 8.43
N PHE A 125 -1.19 -1.50 8.71
CA PHE A 125 -2.46 -1.33 8.00
C PHE A 125 -2.29 -1.03 6.51
N ILE A 126 -1.30 -0.22 6.12
CA ILE A 126 -1.00 0.04 4.70
C ILE A 126 -0.67 -1.26 3.99
N TYR A 127 0.13 -2.14 4.62
CA TYR A 127 0.45 -3.46 4.04
C TYR A 127 -0.78 -4.35 3.92
N VAL A 128 -1.62 -4.43 4.94
CA VAL A 128 -2.88 -5.21 4.88
C VAL A 128 -3.79 -4.69 3.76
N CYS A 129 -3.97 -3.36 3.66
CA CYS A 129 -4.77 -2.75 2.59
C CYS A 129 -4.21 -3.10 1.21
N GLY A 130 -2.90 -2.97 1.00
CA GLY A 130 -2.29 -3.24 -0.29
C GLY A 130 -2.37 -4.71 -0.69
N ILE A 131 -2.02 -5.64 0.21
CA ILE A 131 -2.10 -7.09 -0.05
C ILE A 131 -3.53 -7.49 -0.40
N THR A 132 -4.51 -7.10 0.39
CA THR A 132 -5.92 -7.41 0.13
C THR A 132 -6.43 -6.73 -1.15
N GLY A 133 -5.94 -5.53 -1.49
CA GLY A 133 -6.22 -4.84 -2.73
C GLY A 133 -5.72 -5.58 -3.97
N TYR A 134 -4.52 -6.16 -3.92
CA TYR A 134 -4.03 -7.04 -5.00
C TYR A 134 -4.94 -8.26 -5.19
N TRP A 135 -5.38 -8.91 -4.10
CA TRP A 135 -6.24 -10.09 -4.18
C TRP A 135 -7.56 -9.81 -4.87
N MET A 136 -8.12 -8.63 -4.67
CA MET A 136 -9.43 -8.27 -5.24
C MET A 136 -9.45 -8.22 -6.77
N VAL A 137 -8.32 -7.95 -7.42
CA VAL A 137 -8.23 -7.94 -8.89
C VAL A 137 -8.44 -9.34 -9.48
N TRP A 138 -8.02 -10.36 -8.78
CA TRP A 138 -8.09 -11.78 -9.11
C TRP A 138 -7.51 -12.13 -10.49
N ASP A 139 -6.36 -11.54 -10.77
CA ASP A 139 -5.49 -11.87 -11.91
C ASP A 139 -4.31 -12.78 -11.48
N GLN A 140 -3.38 -13.06 -12.37
CA GLN A 140 -2.19 -13.90 -12.07
C GLN A 140 -1.31 -13.31 -10.98
N LEU A 141 -1.20 -11.98 -10.88
CA LEU A 141 -0.48 -11.33 -9.79
C LEU A 141 -1.21 -11.55 -8.47
N ALA A 142 -2.54 -11.40 -8.45
CA ALA A 142 -3.37 -11.67 -7.29
C ALA A 142 -3.23 -13.12 -6.81
N GLN A 143 -3.23 -14.09 -7.73
CA GLN A 143 -2.98 -15.49 -7.43
C GLN A 143 -1.62 -15.70 -6.75
N TYR A 144 -0.56 -15.13 -7.31
CA TYR A 144 0.79 -15.21 -6.72
C TYR A 144 0.84 -14.58 -5.33
N VAL A 145 0.28 -13.38 -5.16
CA VAL A 145 0.23 -12.67 -3.86
C VAL A 145 -0.57 -13.48 -2.83
N ALA A 146 -1.71 -14.05 -3.22
CA ALA A 146 -2.56 -14.85 -2.34
C ALA A 146 -1.84 -16.10 -1.84
N LEU A 147 -1.23 -16.87 -2.74
CA LEU A 147 -0.46 -18.08 -2.39
C LEU A 147 0.76 -17.72 -1.50
N SER A 148 1.50 -16.71 -1.86
CA SER A 148 2.70 -16.31 -1.12
C SER A 148 2.37 -15.78 0.27
N THR A 149 1.32 -14.94 0.40
CA THR A 149 0.84 -14.44 1.69
C THR A 149 0.36 -15.58 2.58
N SER A 150 -0.42 -16.52 2.02
CA SER A 150 -0.93 -17.67 2.78
C SER A 150 0.20 -18.53 3.30
N ARG A 151 1.22 -18.83 2.48
CA ARG A 151 2.42 -19.56 2.92
C ARG A 151 3.21 -18.82 4.01
N TRP A 152 3.26 -17.51 3.91
CA TRP A 152 3.91 -16.68 4.93
C TRP A 152 3.18 -16.73 6.27
N LEU A 153 1.85 -16.64 6.24
CA LEU A 153 1.00 -16.75 7.43
C LEU A 153 1.00 -18.16 8.03
N ASP A 154 1.03 -19.21 7.19
CA ASP A 154 1.09 -20.60 7.63
C ASP A 154 2.37 -20.94 8.41
N ALA A 155 3.43 -20.15 8.29
CA ALA A 155 4.62 -20.30 9.11
C ALA A 155 4.41 -19.87 10.57
N LEU A 156 3.31 -19.19 10.90
CA LEU A 156 2.95 -18.85 12.27
C LEU A 156 2.13 -19.99 12.90
N PRO A 157 2.45 -20.46 14.11
CA PRO A 157 1.75 -21.57 14.78
C PRO A 157 0.41 -21.11 15.41
N ILE A 158 -0.34 -20.25 14.73
CA ILE A 158 -1.61 -19.71 15.20
C ILE A 158 -2.83 -20.29 14.46
N PHE A 159 -2.61 -20.94 13.31
CA PHE A 159 -3.66 -21.55 12.52
C PHE A 159 -3.64 -23.07 12.69
N ALA A 160 -4.80 -23.67 12.97
CA ALA A 160 -4.94 -25.12 13.13
C ALA A 160 -4.79 -25.85 11.78
N GLU A 161 -5.23 -25.21 10.70
CA GLU A 161 -5.13 -25.70 9.31
C GLU A 161 -4.41 -24.66 8.46
N PRO A 162 -3.55 -25.05 7.51
CA PRO A 162 -2.87 -24.11 6.62
C PRO A 162 -3.85 -23.32 5.76
N ILE A 163 -3.70 -21.99 5.74
CA ILE A 163 -4.52 -21.08 4.94
C ILE A 163 -4.28 -21.35 3.44
N SER A 164 -3.03 -21.68 3.06
CA SER A 164 -2.66 -21.99 1.68
C SER A 164 -3.44 -23.15 1.08
N ARG A 165 -4.03 -24.02 1.91
CA ARG A 165 -4.89 -25.13 1.46
C ARG A 165 -6.11 -24.64 0.66
N ASN A 166 -6.65 -23.46 0.98
CA ASN A 166 -7.78 -22.88 0.26
C ASN A 166 -7.45 -22.48 -1.20
N PHE A 167 -6.18 -22.56 -1.60
CA PHE A 167 -5.71 -22.16 -2.93
C PHE A 167 -5.13 -23.34 -3.72
N LEU A 168 -5.47 -24.58 -3.35
CA LEU A 168 -4.99 -25.78 -4.05
C LEU A 168 -5.71 -25.99 -5.38
N SER A 169 -6.98 -25.59 -5.49
CA SER A 169 -7.74 -25.68 -6.72
C SER A 169 -8.83 -24.61 -6.81
N ASN A 170 -9.32 -24.34 -8.03
CA ASN A 170 -10.44 -23.41 -8.22
C ASN A 170 -11.73 -23.86 -7.50
N ALA A 171 -11.91 -25.17 -7.30
CA ALA A 171 -13.10 -25.72 -6.63
C ALA A 171 -13.11 -25.46 -5.10
N GLU A 172 -11.94 -25.29 -4.49
CA GLU A 172 -11.81 -25.08 -3.04
C GLU A 172 -11.95 -23.61 -2.66
N LEU A 173 -11.69 -22.69 -3.60
CA LEU A 173 -11.80 -21.28 -3.35
C LEU A 173 -13.25 -20.84 -3.24
N SER A 174 -13.70 -20.53 -2.03
CA SER A 174 -15.08 -20.15 -1.77
C SER A 174 -15.33 -18.65 -1.96
N GLY A 175 -16.54 -18.29 -2.38
CA GLY A 175 -17.00 -16.90 -2.44
C GLY A 175 -16.96 -16.23 -1.06
N ARG A 176 -17.11 -16.98 0.04
CA ARG A 176 -17.00 -16.47 1.41
C ARG A 176 -15.60 -15.95 1.73
N PHE A 177 -14.58 -16.67 1.27
CA PHE A 177 -13.19 -16.23 1.43
C PHE A 177 -12.96 -14.89 0.70
N PHE A 178 -13.47 -14.77 -0.52
CA PHE A 178 -13.36 -13.54 -1.30
C PHE A 178 -14.09 -12.36 -0.62
N THR A 179 -15.30 -12.61 -0.10
CA THR A 179 -16.04 -11.61 0.68
C THR A 179 -15.28 -11.17 1.92
N LEU A 180 -14.57 -12.08 2.62
CA LEU A 180 -13.72 -11.74 3.74
C LEU A 180 -12.57 -10.80 3.33
N MET A 181 -11.95 -11.03 2.17
CA MET A 181 -10.86 -10.17 1.67
C MET A 181 -11.36 -8.76 1.35
N VAL A 182 -12.53 -8.64 0.71
CA VAL A 182 -13.19 -7.34 0.49
C VAL A 182 -13.48 -6.65 1.82
N PHE A 183 -14.03 -7.38 2.79
CA PHE A 183 -14.29 -6.84 4.12
C PHE A 183 -13.01 -6.33 4.78
N LEU A 184 -11.92 -7.09 4.75
CA LEU A 184 -10.63 -6.68 5.31
C LEU A 184 -10.07 -5.45 4.60
N HIS A 185 -10.20 -5.38 3.26
CA HIS A 185 -9.75 -4.24 2.47
C HIS A 185 -10.50 -2.95 2.80
N ILE A 186 -11.77 -3.04 3.19
CA ILE A 186 -12.59 -1.89 3.58
C ILE A 186 -12.40 -1.57 5.07
N ALA A 187 -12.34 -2.57 5.94
CA ALA A 187 -12.20 -2.38 7.38
C ALA A 187 -10.82 -1.83 7.77
N ALA A 188 -9.75 -2.27 7.11
CA ALA A 188 -8.39 -1.84 7.43
C ALA A 188 -8.19 -0.33 7.24
N PRO A 189 -8.61 0.33 6.14
CA PRO A 189 -8.49 1.79 6.03
C PRO A 189 -9.38 2.56 7.02
N LEU A 190 -10.51 2.01 7.46
CA LEU A 190 -11.33 2.62 8.53
C LEU A 190 -10.58 2.60 9.87
N LEU A 191 -9.96 1.47 10.22
CA LEU A 191 -9.09 1.38 11.39
C LEU A 191 -7.86 2.28 11.23
N MET A 192 -7.27 2.31 10.04
CA MET A 192 -6.14 3.19 9.72
C MET A 192 -6.52 4.66 9.95
N LEU A 193 -7.71 5.09 9.55
CA LEU A 193 -8.21 6.45 9.80
C LEU A 193 -8.24 6.78 11.30
N LEU A 194 -8.73 5.86 12.14
CA LEU A 194 -8.72 6.01 13.59
C LEU A 194 -7.29 6.15 14.14
N PHE A 195 -6.37 5.28 13.71
CA PHE A 195 -4.96 5.33 14.14
C PHE A 195 -4.23 6.56 13.60
N MET A 196 -4.55 7.03 12.39
CA MET A 196 -4.02 8.28 11.84
C MET A 196 -4.49 9.48 12.68
N TRP A 197 -5.76 9.50 13.08
CA TRP A 197 -6.27 10.53 13.97
C TRP A 197 -5.51 10.53 15.31
N VAL A 198 -5.35 9.37 15.96
CA VAL A 198 -4.57 9.22 17.20
C VAL A 198 -3.11 9.66 17.00
N HIS A 199 -2.49 9.27 15.88
CA HIS A 199 -1.11 9.62 15.54
C HIS A 199 -0.91 11.13 15.41
N ILE A 200 -1.81 11.81 14.69
CA ILE A 200 -1.75 13.27 14.46
C ILE A 200 -1.98 14.03 15.77
N GLN A 201 -2.93 13.61 16.62
CA GLN A 201 -3.24 14.30 17.87
C GLN A 201 -2.09 14.30 18.89
N ARG A 202 -1.12 13.40 18.73
CA ARG A 202 0.06 13.32 19.60
C ARG A 202 1.15 14.32 19.26
N TYR A 203 0.97 15.06 18.17
CA TYR A 203 1.91 16.09 17.75
C TYR A 203 1.23 17.46 17.77
N ASN A 204 1.63 18.32 18.72
CA ASN A 204 1.17 19.69 18.75
C ASN A 204 1.65 20.41 17.49
N TYR A 205 0.74 21.06 16.76
CA TYR A 205 1.00 21.74 15.49
C TYR A 205 1.35 20.84 14.31
N ALA A 206 0.78 19.61 14.25
CA ALA A 206 0.91 18.79 13.07
C ALA A 206 0.32 19.52 11.85
N LEU A 207 1.11 19.59 10.77
CA LEU A 207 0.61 20.02 9.48
C LEU A 207 -0.26 18.88 8.93
N VAL A 208 -1.57 19.07 8.90
CA VAL A 208 -2.51 18.03 8.45
C VAL A 208 -2.64 18.03 6.94
N ASN A 209 -2.76 19.19 6.31
CA ASN A 209 -2.86 19.32 4.86
C ASN A 209 -1.56 19.90 4.29
N PRO A 210 -1.03 19.35 3.20
CA PRO A 210 0.11 19.93 2.52
C PRO A 210 -0.26 21.26 1.85
N ALA A 211 0.75 22.01 1.43
CA ALA A 211 0.54 23.24 0.67
C ALA A 211 -0.32 22.94 -0.58
N LEU A 212 -1.28 23.82 -0.88
CA LEU A 212 -2.24 23.62 -1.99
C LEU A 212 -1.56 23.32 -3.32
N LYS A 213 -0.48 24.03 -3.65
CA LYS A 213 0.28 23.79 -4.88
C LYS A 213 0.91 22.39 -4.91
N LEU A 214 1.33 21.87 -3.74
CA LEU A 214 1.86 20.51 -3.62
C LEU A 214 0.76 19.46 -3.78
N MET A 215 -0.45 19.70 -3.23
CA MET A 215 -1.61 18.84 -3.45
C MET A 215 -1.98 18.80 -4.93
N ILE A 216 -2.08 19.95 -5.59
CA ILE A 216 -2.40 20.04 -7.02
C ILE A 216 -1.34 19.32 -7.86
N GLY A 217 -0.05 19.56 -7.59
CA GLY A 217 1.05 18.90 -8.30
C GLY A 217 1.03 17.38 -8.14
N THR A 218 0.81 16.88 -6.92
CA THR A 218 0.70 15.44 -6.63
C THR A 218 -0.52 14.83 -7.34
N GLY A 219 -1.69 15.46 -7.24
CA GLY A 219 -2.90 15.00 -7.90
C GLY A 219 -2.78 15.02 -9.43
N ALA A 220 -2.20 16.08 -10.00
CA ALA A 220 -1.92 16.17 -11.43
C ALA A 220 -0.91 15.11 -11.89
N GLY A 221 0.11 14.82 -11.07
CA GLY A 221 1.07 13.74 -11.34
C GLY A 221 0.40 12.37 -11.40
N PHE A 222 -0.48 12.04 -10.45
CA PHE A 222 -1.23 10.79 -10.48
C PHE A 222 -2.22 10.73 -11.65
N LEU A 223 -2.87 11.83 -12.00
CA LEU A 223 -3.74 11.90 -13.18
C LEU A 223 -2.94 11.68 -14.45
N LEU A 224 -1.79 12.33 -14.60
CA LEU A 224 -0.91 12.15 -15.76
C LEU A 224 -0.41 10.71 -15.88
N LEU A 225 0.04 10.11 -14.78
CA LEU A 225 0.42 8.69 -14.74
C LEU A 225 -0.75 7.79 -15.14
N SER A 226 -1.96 8.09 -14.69
CA SER A 226 -3.17 7.32 -15.04
C SER A 226 -3.50 7.37 -16.53
N LEU A 227 -3.16 8.47 -17.20
CA LEU A 227 -3.39 8.63 -18.64
C LEU A 227 -2.27 8.01 -19.49
N VAL A 228 -1.01 8.11 -19.03
CA VAL A 228 0.16 7.63 -19.80
C VAL A 228 0.42 6.14 -19.58
N SER A 229 0.19 5.66 -18.35
CA SER A 229 0.43 4.28 -17.95
C SER A 229 -0.73 3.78 -17.09
N PRO A 230 -1.90 3.48 -17.67
CA PRO A 230 -3.04 3.02 -16.90
C PRO A 230 -2.75 1.71 -16.17
N ALA A 231 -3.30 1.57 -14.95
CA ALA A 231 -3.21 0.35 -14.18
C ALA A 231 -4.13 -0.72 -14.80
N LEU A 232 -3.53 -1.72 -15.45
CA LEU A 232 -4.24 -2.83 -16.10
C LEU A 232 -4.05 -4.12 -15.30
N SER A 233 -5.01 -5.05 -15.43
CA SER A 233 -4.87 -6.40 -14.90
C SER A 233 -3.95 -7.23 -15.78
N GLN A 234 -3.32 -8.24 -15.18
CA GLN A 234 -2.68 -9.33 -15.91
C GLN A 234 -3.76 -10.34 -16.40
N ALA A 235 -3.36 -11.47 -16.96
CA ALA A 235 -4.31 -12.51 -17.32
C ALA A 235 -5.10 -12.99 -16.08
N PRO A 236 -6.34 -13.50 -16.24
CA PRO A 236 -7.16 -13.95 -15.11
C PRO A 236 -6.46 -15.05 -14.32
N ALA A 237 -6.71 -15.09 -13.01
CA ALA A 237 -6.20 -16.13 -12.12
C ALA A 237 -6.74 -17.50 -12.54
N ASN A 238 -5.88 -18.52 -12.47
CA ASN A 238 -6.24 -19.92 -12.67
C ASN A 238 -5.40 -20.78 -11.74
N LEU A 239 -6.00 -21.29 -10.67
CA LEU A 239 -5.32 -22.12 -9.67
C LEU A 239 -4.88 -23.49 -10.19
N ASP A 240 -5.47 -23.96 -11.29
CA ASP A 240 -5.08 -25.23 -11.92
C ASP A 240 -3.81 -25.09 -12.79
N GLN A 241 -3.29 -23.85 -12.92
CA GLN A 241 -2.08 -23.56 -13.69
C GLN A 241 -1.13 -22.66 -12.90
N ILE A 242 0.17 -22.97 -12.99
CA ILE A 242 1.21 -22.10 -12.45
C ILE A 242 1.52 -21.04 -13.52
N ALA A 243 1.34 -19.77 -13.17
CA ALA A 243 1.74 -18.68 -14.05
C ALA A 243 3.26 -18.74 -14.31
N SER A 244 3.64 -18.79 -15.58
CA SER A 244 5.05 -18.88 -15.97
C SER A 244 5.84 -17.60 -15.68
N THR A 245 5.17 -16.45 -15.81
CA THR A 245 5.72 -15.12 -15.53
C THR A 245 4.65 -14.24 -14.92
N VAL A 246 5.01 -13.50 -13.87
CA VAL A 246 4.14 -12.55 -13.20
C VAL A 246 4.87 -11.20 -13.17
N GLY A 247 4.21 -10.16 -13.68
CA GLY A 247 4.71 -8.79 -13.55
C GLY A 247 4.62 -8.35 -12.09
N LEU A 248 5.75 -8.40 -11.39
CA LEU A 248 5.81 -8.08 -9.95
C LEU A 248 6.06 -6.61 -9.74
N ASP A 249 5.29 -5.99 -8.86
CA ASP A 249 5.65 -4.71 -8.28
C ASP A 249 6.82 -4.89 -7.30
N TRP A 250 8.03 -4.63 -7.80
CA TRP A 250 9.26 -4.80 -7.02
C TRP A 250 9.30 -3.94 -5.76
N PHE A 251 8.64 -2.81 -5.78
CA PHE A 251 8.64 -1.84 -4.69
C PHE A 251 7.80 -2.32 -3.50
N TYR A 252 6.55 -2.71 -3.75
CA TYR A 252 5.63 -3.13 -2.71
C TYR A 252 5.76 -4.62 -2.35
N LEU A 253 5.98 -5.47 -3.37
CA LEU A 253 5.96 -6.93 -3.23
C LEU A 253 7.36 -7.55 -3.17
N ALA A 254 8.42 -6.74 -3.03
CA ALA A 254 9.81 -7.23 -3.01
C ALA A 254 10.10 -8.28 -1.93
N PHE A 255 9.31 -8.30 -0.86
CA PHE A 255 9.48 -9.27 0.22
C PHE A 255 9.06 -10.71 -0.17
N TYR A 256 8.21 -10.91 -1.18
CA TYR A 256 7.85 -12.26 -1.63
C TYR A 256 9.03 -13.00 -2.31
N PRO A 257 9.72 -12.43 -3.28
CA PRO A 257 10.96 -13.03 -3.79
C PRO A 257 12.04 -13.23 -2.72
N LEU A 258 12.08 -12.36 -1.71
CA LEU A 258 12.97 -12.54 -0.58
C LEU A 258 12.55 -13.76 0.25
N MET A 259 11.24 -13.93 0.49
CA MET A 259 10.71 -15.10 1.19
C MET A 259 11.06 -16.41 0.47
N ASP A 260 11.06 -16.44 -0.86
CA ASP A 260 11.46 -17.62 -1.64
C ASP A 260 12.94 -18.00 -1.41
N ARG A 261 13.79 -17.03 -1.03
CA ARG A 261 15.21 -17.24 -0.73
C ARG A 261 15.50 -17.62 0.72
N ILE A 262 14.84 -16.98 1.69
CA ILE A 262 15.13 -17.15 3.13
C ILE A 262 14.07 -17.98 3.86
N GLY A 263 13.01 -18.38 3.17
CA GLY A 263 11.86 -19.06 3.73
C GLY A 263 10.89 -18.16 4.49
N ALA A 264 9.66 -18.62 4.68
CA ALA A 264 8.61 -17.88 5.38
C ALA A 264 8.98 -17.54 6.84
N THR A 265 9.57 -18.49 7.56
CA THR A 265 10.07 -18.27 8.94
C THR A 265 11.21 -17.25 8.97
N GLY A 266 12.13 -17.31 8.00
CA GLY A 266 13.22 -16.34 7.88
C GLY A 266 12.71 -14.92 7.64
N LEU A 267 11.64 -14.76 6.84
CA LEU A 267 11.00 -13.48 6.62
C LEU A 267 10.36 -12.93 7.90
N TRP A 268 9.73 -13.78 8.73
CA TRP A 268 9.21 -13.34 10.03
C TRP A 268 10.30 -12.79 10.94
N TRP A 269 11.46 -13.45 11.02
CA TRP A 269 12.61 -12.94 11.79
C TRP A 269 13.16 -11.61 11.30
N LEU A 270 12.94 -11.28 10.02
CA LEU A 270 13.34 -10.00 9.46
C LEU A 270 12.35 -8.87 9.79
N VAL A 271 11.07 -9.20 9.91
CA VAL A 271 9.97 -8.22 10.11
C VAL A 271 9.71 -7.94 11.60
N LEU A 272 9.93 -8.92 12.48
CA LEU A 272 9.77 -8.82 13.93
C LEU A 272 11.05 -8.31 14.61
#